data_c4111688162a262e25a12714947798ad
#
_entry.id   c4111688162a262e25a12714947798ad
#
_cell.length_a   1.000
_cell.length_b   1.000
_cell.length_c   1.000
_cell.angle_alpha   90.00
_cell.angle_beta   90.00
_cell.angle_gamma   90.00
#
_symmetry.space_group_name_H-M   'P 1'
#
loop_
_entity.id
_entity.type
_entity.pdbx_description
1 polymer ?
#
loop_
_entity_poly.entity_id
_entity_poly.type
_entity_poly.pdbx_seq_one_letter_code
_entity_poly.pdbx_strand_id
1 'polypeptide(L)'
;MSDFAGMEDLLQDFLTEASELLSEVDNKLVELEKRPNDKGLLNDIFRGFHTIKGGAGFLNVDSLVSLCHRTENLFDKLRNSEIPLTPELLDVILAATAVVRDMFGYLSQSRLPGAADPALLAQLEAALAGNLSAVAAPAAAPAPPPPVAAPAPVEAVAAPVVQPAAATGLATHKPGASEPDWD
;
A
#
# COMPACT_ATOMS: atom_id res chain seq x y z
N MET A 1 25.19 -21.95 -5.53
CA MET A 1 25.08 -21.79 -6.98
C MET A 1 23.98 -20.80 -7.21
N SER A 2 24.20 -19.78 -8.04
CA SER A 2 23.15 -18.82 -8.42
C SER A 2 22.15 -19.49 -9.35
N ASP A 3 20.84 -19.32 -9.10
CA ASP A 3 19.78 -19.85 -9.96
C ASP A 3 19.78 -19.18 -11.36
N PHE A 4 20.50 -18.06 -11.48
CA PHE A 4 20.60 -17.23 -12.69
C PHE A 4 22.01 -17.18 -13.29
N ALA A 5 22.81 -18.26 -13.11
CA ALA A 5 24.17 -18.31 -13.62
C ALA A 5 24.21 -18.04 -15.14
N GLY A 6 24.90 -16.97 -15.55
CA GLY A 6 25.03 -16.51 -16.95
C GLY A 6 23.89 -15.58 -17.42
N MET A 7 22.95 -15.20 -16.53
CA MET A 7 21.89 -14.22 -16.80
C MET A 7 21.85 -13.09 -15.76
N GLU A 8 22.93 -12.91 -15.00
CA GLU A 8 22.99 -11.96 -13.91
C GLU A 8 22.75 -10.51 -14.36
N ASP A 9 23.36 -10.11 -15.48
CA ASP A 9 23.19 -8.76 -16.03
C ASP A 9 21.72 -8.52 -16.43
N LEU A 10 21.11 -9.50 -17.10
CA LEU A 10 19.72 -9.44 -17.50
C LEU A 10 18.78 -9.41 -16.30
N LEU A 11 19.09 -10.15 -15.23
CA LEU A 11 18.34 -10.11 -13.97
C LEU A 11 18.42 -8.72 -13.33
N GLN A 12 19.58 -8.08 -13.34
CA GLN A 12 19.75 -6.73 -12.79
C GLN A 12 18.99 -5.68 -13.61
N ASP A 13 19.04 -5.75 -14.92
CA ASP A 13 18.28 -4.87 -15.81
C ASP A 13 16.77 -5.04 -15.55
N PHE A 14 16.28 -6.27 -15.50
CA PHE A 14 14.89 -6.57 -15.16
C PHE A 14 14.49 -6.01 -13.81
N LEU A 15 15.30 -6.22 -12.76
CA LEU A 15 14.99 -5.76 -11.41
C LEU A 15 14.92 -4.23 -11.34
N THR A 16 15.78 -3.54 -12.06
CA THR A 16 15.77 -2.07 -12.14
C THR A 16 14.47 -1.58 -12.77
N GLU A 17 14.15 -2.06 -13.97
CA GLU A 17 12.93 -1.68 -14.67
C GLU A 17 11.66 -2.09 -13.92
N ALA A 18 11.60 -3.33 -13.43
CA ALA A 18 10.44 -3.85 -12.73
C ALA A 18 10.19 -3.13 -11.39
N SER A 19 11.24 -2.71 -10.68
CA SER A 19 11.10 -1.93 -9.44
C SER A 19 10.56 -0.53 -9.69
N GLU A 20 10.96 0.12 -10.77
CA GLU A 20 10.42 1.41 -11.20
C GLU A 20 8.92 1.28 -11.55
N LEU A 21 8.59 0.27 -12.37
CA LEU A 21 7.19 -0.02 -12.73
C LEU A 21 6.33 -0.32 -11.51
N LEU A 22 6.85 -1.10 -10.55
CA LEU A 22 6.12 -1.42 -9.32
C LEU A 22 5.88 -0.16 -8.47
N SER A 23 6.85 0.75 -8.41
CA SER A 23 6.69 2.03 -7.71
C SER A 23 5.64 2.92 -8.38
N GLU A 24 5.56 2.93 -9.70
CA GLU A 24 4.50 3.63 -10.44
C GLU A 24 3.13 3.00 -10.17
N VAL A 25 3.06 1.67 -10.14
CA VAL A 25 1.84 0.92 -9.80
C VAL A 25 1.35 1.30 -8.40
N ASP A 26 2.24 1.35 -7.40
CA ASP A 26 1.89 1.77 -6.03
C ASP A 26 1.28 3.17 -6.00
N ASN A 27 1.90 4.13 -6.66
CA ASN A 27 1.37 5.50 -6.73
C ASN A 27 -0.01 5.54 -7.39
N LYS A 28 -0.19 4.78 -8.47
CA LYS A 28 -1.48 4.70 -9.17
C LYS A 28 -2.56 3.98 -8.35
N LEU A 29 -2.19 3.00 -7.52
CA LEU A 29 -3.11 2.34 -6.58
C LEU A 29 -3.63 3.31 -5.52
N VAL A 30 -2.77 4.19 -4.98
CA VAL A 30 -3.17 5.25 -4.05
C VAL A 30 -4.12 6.25 -4.71
N GLU A 31 -3.90 6.57 -5.98
CA GLU A 31 -4.83 7.41 -6.74
C GLU A 31 -6.13 6.68 -7.07
N LEU A 32 -6.07 5.40 -7.37
CA LEU A 32 -7.22 4.56 -7.69
C LEU A 32 -8.18 4.42 -6.49
N GLU A 33 -7.67 4.40 -5.26
CA GLU A 33 -8.48 4.45 -4.05
C GLU A 33 -9.41 5.66 -4.03
N LYS A 34 -8.92 6.81 -4.50
CA LYS A 34 -9.67 8.06 -4.58
C LYS A 34 -10.58 8.14 -5.81
N ARG A 35 -10.23 7.43 -6.87
CA ARG A 35 -10.89 7.43 -8.17
C ARG A 35 -11.10 6.01 -8.70
N PRO A 36 -11.95 5.18 -8.05
CA PRO A 36 -12.05 3.74 -8.29
C PRO A 36 -12.52 3.36 -9.70
N ASN A 37 -13.13 4.28 -10.43
CA ASN A 37 -13.62 4.05 -11.78
C ASN A 37 -12.77 4.72 -12.87
N ASP A 38 -11.56 5.18 -12.52
CA ASP A 38 -10.66 5.79 -13.49
C ASP A 38 -10.02 4.72 -14.38
N LYS A 39 -10.56 4.60 -15.59
CA LYS A 39 -10.09 3.61 -16.58
C LYS A 39 -8.65 3.83 -17.02
N GLY A 40 -8.16 5.07 -16.97
CA GLY A 40 -6.76 5.38 -17.27
C GLY A 40 -5.82 4.74 -16.26
N LEU A 41 -6.11 4.95 -14.96
CA LEU A 41 -5.34 4.35 -13.87
C LEU A 41 -5.38 2.81 -13.92
N LEU A 42 -6.58 2.23 -14.10
CA LEU A 42 -6.75 0.78 -14.21
C LEU A 42 -5.93 0.20 -15.38
N ASN A 43 -5.94 0.87 -16.53
CA ASN A 43 -5.19 0.44 -17.70
C ASN A 43 -3.67 0.56 -17.50
N ASP A 44 -3.21 1.62 -16.85
CA ASP A 44 -1.79 1.82 -16.57
C ASP A 44 -1.25 0.77 -15.59
N ILE A 45 -2.02 0.47 -14.53
CA ILE A 45 -1.66 -0.58 -13.56
C ILE A 45 -1.63 -1.95 -14.26
N PHE A 46 -2.65 -2.25 -15.07
CA PHE A 46 -2.67 -3.46 -15.90
C PHE A 46 -1.40 -3.61 -16.72
N ARG A 47 -0.97 -2.54 -17.41
CA ARG A 47 0.25 -2.55 -18.24
C ARG A 47 1.50 -2.75 -17.41
N GLY A 48 1.58 -2.18 -16.21
CA GLY A 48 2.69 -2.39 -15.27
C GLY A 48 2.85 -3.88 -14.92
N PHE A 49 1.78 -4.54 -14.49
CA PHE A 49 1.80 -5.98 -14.19
C PHE A 49 2.09 -6.83 -15.43
N HIS A 50 1.56 -6.45 -16.59
CA HIS A 50 1.82 -7.14 -17.85
C HIS A 50 3.31 -7.11 -18.22
N THR A 51 3.96 -5.97 -18.09
CA THR A 51 5.41 -5.81 -18.36
C THR A 51 6.25 -6.62 -17.38
N ILE A 52 5.94 -6.54 -16.06
CA ILE A 52 6.62 -7.34 -15.03
C ILE A 52 6.47 -8.83 -15.30
N LYS A 53 5.25 -9.29 -15.65
CA LYS A 53 4.99 -10.69 -16.02
C LYS A 53 5.84 -11.13 -17.21
N GLY A 54 5.95 -10.28 -18.24
CA GLY A 54 6.74 -10.56 -19.45
C GLY A 54 8.22 -10.76 -19.13
N GLY A 55 8.82 -9.85 -18.37
CA GLY A 55 10.21 -9.97 -17.92
C GLY A 55 10.47 -11.17 -17.01
N ALA A 56 9.56 -11.42 -16.08
CA ALA A 56 9.61 -12.60 -15.21
C ALA A 56 9.54 -13.92 -16.00
N GLY A 57 8.71 -13.96 -17.04
CA GLY A 57 8.62 -15.12 -17.94
C GLY A 57 9.91 -15.37 -18.71
N PHE A 58 10.59 -14.31 -19.15
CA PHE A 58 11.88 -14.42 -19.81
C PHE A 58 12.98 -14.99 -18.89
N LEU A 59 12.91 -14.65 -17.60
CA LEU A 59 13.84 -15.15 -16.58
C LEU A 59 13.42 -16.50 -15.99
N ASN A 60 12.33 -17.11 -16.47
CA ASN A 60 11.75 -18.36 -15.96
C ASN A 60 11.37 -18.30 -14.45
N VAL A 61 10.87 -17.15 -13.98
CA VAL A 61 10.40 -16.96 -12.60
C VAL A 61 8.90 -17.27 -12.53
N ASP A 62 8.54 -18.55 -12.61
CA ASP A 62 7.15 -19.03 -12.72
C ASP A 62 6.24 -18.56 -11.57
N SER A 63 6.77 -18.46 -10.36
CA SER A 63 6.01 -17.97 -9.18
C SER A 63 5.56 -16.52 -9.37
N LEU A 64 6.45 -15.67 -9.86
CA LEU A 64 6.16 -14.26 -10.15
C LEU A 64 5.21 -14.12 -11.34
N VAL A 65 5.43 -14.89 -12.41
CA VAL A 65 4.54 -14.95 -13.59
C VAL A 65 3.12 -15.31 -13.15
N SER A 66 2.97 -16.33 -12.31
CA SER A 66 1.66 -16.81 -11.85
C SER A 66 0.92 -15.75 -11.03
N LEU A 67 1.61 -15.06 -10.13
CA LEU A 67 1.01 -14.00 -9.32
C LEU A 67 0.62 -12.79 -10.17
N CYS A 68 1.53 -12.31 -11.00
CA CYS A 68 1.27 -11.17 -11.89
C CYS A 68 0.13 -11.47 -12.88
N HIS A 69 0.04 -12.68 -13.41
CA HIS A 69 -1.04 -13.09 -14.32
C HIS A 69 -2.42 -13.02 -13.66
N ARG A 70 -2.55 -13.49 -12.41
CA ARG A 70 -3.82 -13.39 -11.67
C ARG A 70 -4.20 -11.94 -11.38
N THR A 71 -3.23 -11.14 -10.98
CA THR A 71 -3.43 -9.71 -10.71
C THR A 71 -3.80 -8.95 -11.98
N GLU A 72 -3.13 -9.24 -13.09
CA GLU A 72 -3.44 -8.68 -14.42
C GLU A 72 -4.88 -9.01 -14.85
N ASN A 73 -5.32 -10.27 -14.70
CA ASN A 73 -6.70 -10.68 -15.01
C ASN A 73 -7.72 -9.93 -14.15
N LEU A 74 -7.37 -9.62 -12.91
CA LEU A 74 -8.22 -8.86 -12.02
C LEU A 74 -8.40 -7.42 -12.54
N PHE A 75 -7.31 -6.76 -12.93
CA PHE A 75 -7.37 -5.44 -13.54
C PHE A 75 -8.09 -5.42 -14.89
N ASP A 76 -8.00 -6.51 -15.66
CA ASP A 76 -8.77 -6.66 -16.90
C ASP A 76 -10.27 -6.61 -16.64
N LYS A 77 -10.75 -7.34 -15.63
CA LYS A 77 -12.16 -7.31 -15.22
C LYS A 77 -12.59 -5.95 -14.67
N LEU A 78 -11.74 -5.30 -13.87
CA LEU A 78 -12.01 -3.97 -13.33
C LEU A 78 -12.14 -2.92 -14.44
N ARG A 79 -11.22 -2.88 -15.41
CA ARG A 79 -11.27 -1.91 -16.52
C ARG A 79 -12.44 -2.13 -17.45
N ASN A 80 -12.89 -3.39 -17.60
CA ASN A 80 -14.06 -3.76 -18.39
C ASN A 80 -15.38 -3.56 -17.60
N SER A 81 -15.29 -3.12 -16.33
CA SER A 81 -16.45 -2.94 -15.45
C SER A 81 -17.25 -4.24 -15.19
N GLU A 82 -16.57 -5.38 -15.27
CA GLU A 82 -17.16 -6.70 -14.96
C GLU A 82 -17.29 -6.91 -13.46
N ILE A 83 -16.37 -6.34 -12.69
CA ILE A 83 -16.38 -6.33 -11.22
C ILE A 83 -16.17 -4.91 -10.72
N PRO A 84 -16.81 -4.48 -9.62
CA PRO A 84 -16.54 -3.19 -9.00
C PRO A 84 -15.27 -3.24 -8.16
N LEU A 85 -14.53 -2.13 -8.11
CA LEU A 85 -13.44 -1.98 -7.15
C LEU A 85 -14.03 -1.69 -5.76
N THR A 86 -13.90 -2.65 -4.86
CA THR A 86 -14.28 -2.52 -3.44
C THR A 86 -13.03 -2.33 -2.56
N PRO A 87 -13.18 -1.80 -1.33
CA PRO A 87 -12.05 -1.70 -0.40
C PRO A 87 -11.36 -3.04 -0.15
N GLU A 88 -12.14 -4.12 0.00
CA GLU A 88 -11.62 -5.47 0.22
C GLU A 88 -10.83 -5.98 -0.99
N LEU A 89 -11.28 -5.63 -2.19
CA LEU A 89 -10.56 -5.97 -3.42
C LEU A 89 -9.24 -5.18 -3.52
N LEU A 90 -9.26 -3.92 -3.13
CA LEU A 90 -8.06 -3.09 -3.09
C LEU A 90 -7.04 -3.66 -2.08
N ASP A 91 -7.47 -4.13 -0.91
CA ASP A 91 -6.60 -4.77 0.09
C ASP A 91 -5.92 -6.02 -0.48
N VAL A 92 -6.65 -6.86 -1.23
CA VAL A 92 -6.08 -8.04 -1.90
C VAL A 92 -5.06 -7.65 -2.96
N ILE A 93 -5.32 -6.59 -3.72
CA ILE A 93 -4.38 -6.06 -4.73
C ILE A 93 -3.11 -5.53 -4.07
N LEU A 94 -3.23 -4.77 -2.97
CA LEU A 94 -2.09 -4.25 -2.22
C LEU A 94 -1.26 -5.40 -1.63
N ALA A 95 -1.91 -6.44 -1.10
CA ALA A 95 -1.23 -7.64 -0.62
C ALA A 95 -0.46 -8.34 -1.75
N ALA A 96 -1.06 -8.49 -2.93
CA ALA A 96 -0.39 -9.07 -4.10
C ALA A 96 0.82 -8.23 -4.52
N THR A 97 0.71 -6.91 -4.53
CA THR A 97 1.80 -5.98 -4.87
C THR A 97 2.95 -6.08 -3.87
N ALA A 98 2.64 -6.22 -2.56
CA ALA A 98 3.64 -6.43 -1.52
C ALA A 98 4.42 -7.74 -1.74
N VAL A 99 3.72 -8.84 -2.07
CA VAL A 99 4.38 -10.13 -2.37
C VAL A 99 5.25 -10.04 -3.62
N VAL A 100 4.84 -9.32 -4.66
CA VAL A 100 5.71 -9.07 -5.84
C VAL A 100 6.99 -8.36 -5.43
N ARG A 101 6.92 -7.38 -4.53
CA ARG A 101 8.09 -6.67 -4.00
C ARG A 101 9.01 -7.60 -3.21
N ASP A 102 8.45 -8.48 -2.37
CA ASP A 102 9.21 -9.49 -1.64
C ASP A 102 9.92 -10.44 -2.59
N MET A 103 9.23 -10.87 -3.67
CA MET A 103 9.83 -11.71 -4.71
C MET A 103 11.03 -11.03 -5.40
N PHE A 104 10.96 -9.71 -5.63
CA PHE A 104 12.11 -8.95 -6.13
C PHE A 104 13.28 -8.96 -5.14
N GLY A 105 13.00 -8.94 -3.83
CA GLY A 105 14.01 -9.10 -2.79
C GLY A 105 14.77 -10.44 -2.86
N TYR A 106 14.10 -11.54 -3.21
CA TYR A 106 14.76 -12.83 -3.46
C TYR A 106 15.58 -12.79 -4.74
N LEU A 107 15.02 -12.25 -5.81
CA LEU A 107 15.69 -12.13 -7.10
C LEU A 107 16.95 -11.27 -7.03
N SER A 108 16.96 -10.19 -6.25
CA SER A 108 18.15 -9.36 -6.03
C SER A 108 19.29 -10.09 -5.34
N GLN A 109 19.00 -11.20 -4.67
CA GLN A 109 19.97 -12.13 -4.08
C GLN A 109 20.31 -13.29 -5.03
N SER A 110 19.91 -13.19 -6.30
CA SER A 110 20.05 -14.24 -7.33
C SER A 110 19.44 -15.59 -6.89
N ARG A 111 18.29 -15.51 -6.20
CA ARG A 111 17.53 -16.67 -5.71
C ARG A 111 16.12 -16.66 -6.31
N LEU A 112 15.63 -17.83 -6.69
CA LEU A 112 14.25 -17.98 -7.11
C LEU A 112 13.29 -17.78 -5.93
N PRO A 113 12.26 -16.92 -6.06
CA PRO A 113 11.23 -16.81 -5.04
C PRO A 113 10.34 -18.04 -5.02
N GLY A 114 9.86 -18.41 -3.84
CA GLY A 114 8.81 -19.41 -3.69
C GLY A 114 7.48 -18.97 -4.28
N ALA A 115 6.52 -19.90 -4.34
CA ALA A 115 5.15 -19.55 -4.71
C ALA A 115 4.55 -18.55 -3.71
N ALA A 116 3.65 -17.68 -4.18
CA ALA A 116 2.88 -16.83 -3.31
C ALA A 116 2.01 -17.65 -2.35
N ASP A 117 1.66 -17.03 -1.20
CA ASP A 117 0.82 -17.69 -0.20
C ASP A 117 -0.47 -18.23 -0.84
N PRO A 118 -0.80 -19.52 -0.61
CA PRO A 118 -2.03 -20.11 -1.12
C PRO A 118 -3.30 -19.34 -0.71
N ALA A 119 -3.30 -18.72 0.47
CA ALA A 119 -4.41 -17.92 0.94
C ALA A 119 -4.59 -16.67 0.07
N LEU A 120 -3.51 -15.98 -0.30
CA LEU A 120 -3.55 -14.83 -1.20
C LEU A 120 -4.02 -15.24 -2.61
N LEU A 121 -3.51 -16.36 -3.12
CA LEU A 121 -3.93 -16.87 -4.42
C LEU A 121 -5.43 -17.22 -4.43
N ALA A 122 -5.95 -17.83 -3.36
CA ALA A 122 -7.38 -18.10 -3.20
C ALA A 122 -8.22 -16.81 -3.14
N GLN A 123 -7.72 -15.78 -2.47
CA GLN A 123 -8.38 -14.45 -2.44
C GLN A 123 -8.42 -13.80 -3.81
N LEU A 124 -7.33 -13.87 -4.58
CA LEU A 124 -7.30 -13.38 -5.97
C LEU A 124 -8.28 -14.14 -6.86
N GLU A 125 -8.37 -15.46 -6.70
CA GLU A 125 -9.32 -16.29 -7.44
C GLU A 125 -10.77 -15.99 -7.04
N ALA A 126 -11.05 -15.82 -5.75
CA ALA A 126 -12.37 -15.40 -5.27
C ALA A 126 -12.76 -14.01 -5.80
N ALA A 127 -11.80 -13.09 -5.85
CA ALA A 127 -11.97 -11.78 -6.45
C ALA A 127 -12.31 -11.87 -7.95
N LEU A 128 -11.59 -12.71 -8.69
CA LEU A 128 -11.86 -12.98 -10.11
C LEU A 128 -13.24 -13.59 -10.34
N ALA A 129 -13.76 -14.38 -9.38
CA ALA A 129 -15.09 -14.95 -9.42
C ALA A 129 -16.19 -13.97 -8.95
N GLY A 130 -15.82 -12.77 -8.47
CA GLY A 130 -16.76 -11.79 -7.89
C GLY A 130 -17.26 -12.15 -6.49
N ASN A 131 -16.58 -13.05 -5.78
CA ASN A 131 -17.02 -13.65 -4.51
C ASN A 131 -16.10 -13.31 -3.32
N LEU A 132 -15.56 -12.09 -3.26
CA LEU A 132 -14.67 -11.67 -2.16
C LEU A 132 -15.29 -11.75 -0.77
N SER A 133 -16.61 -11.61 -0.67
CA SER A 133 -17.34 -11.75 0.62
C SER A 133 -17.29 -13.15 1.24
N ALA A 134 -16.81 -14.17 0.51
CA ALA A 134 -16.77 -15.56 0.98
C ALA A 134 -15.42 -15.96 1.59
N VAL A 135 -14.38 -15.16 1.45
CA VAL A 135 -13.04 -15.47 1.97
C VAL A 135 -12.72 -14.47 3.07
N ALA A 136 -12.81 -14.92 4.32
CA ALA A 136 -12.42 -14.14 5.47
C ALA A 136 -11.00 -13.57 5.29
N ALA A 137 -10.84 -12.29 5.61
CA ALA A 137 -9.55 -11.61 5.62
C ALA A 137 -8.47 -12.46 6.31
N PRO A 138 -7.23 -12.50 5.81
CA PRO A 138 -6.15 -13.11 6.55
C PRO A 138 -6.08 -12.45 7.92
N ALA A 139 -5.97 -13.27 8.95
CA ALA A 139 -5.89 -12.82 10.33
C ALA A 139 -4.91 -11.64 10.42
N ALA A 140 -5.42 -10.49 10.84
CA ALA A 140 -4.62 -9.32 11.12
C ALA A 140 -3.38 -9.74 11.91
N ALA A 141 -2.22 -9.25 11.49
CA ALA A 141 -1.00 -9.35 12.28
C ALA A 141 -1.35 -9.01 13.75
N PRO A 142 -0.81 -9.73 14.74
CA PRO A 142 -1.17 -9.50 16.13
C PRO A 142 -0.96 -8.03 16.45
N ALA A 143 -2.04 -7.37 16.88
CA ALA A 143 -2.00 -5.99 17.33
C ALA A 143 -0.88 -5.84 18.37
N PRO A 144 -0.10 -4.77 18.34
CA PRO A 144 0.88 -4.52 19.39
C PRO A 144 0.15 -4.52 20.74
N PRO A 145 0.75 -5.11 21.79
CA PRO A 145 0.09 -5.18 23.10
C PRO A 145 -0.27 -3.76 23.54
N PRO A 146 -1.43 -3.58 24.21
CA PRO A 146 -1.85 -2.28 24.70
C PRO A 146 -0.77 -1.73 25.63
N PRO A 147 -0.50 -0.41 25.62
CA PRO A 147 0.47 0.18 26.51
C PRO A 147 0.09 -0.14 27.94
N VAL A 148 1.04 -0.75 28.67
CA VAL A 148 0.90 -1.05 30.11
C VAL A 148 0.56 0.25 30.80
N ALA A 149 -0.59 0.28 31.46
CA ALA A 149 -1.02 1.39 32.30
C ALA A 149 0.08 1.65 33.34
N ALA A 150 0.63 2.86 33.34
CA ALA A 150 1.49 3.32 34.39
C ALA A 150 0.69 3.36 35.71
N PRO A 151 1.27 2.96 36.85
CA PRO A 151 0.58 2.99 38.12
C PRO A 151 0.24 4.43 38.52
N ALA A 152 -0.98 4.63 38.98
CA ALA A 152 -1.45 5.89 39.50
C ALA A 152 -0.59 6.38 40.69
N PRO A 153 -0.28 7.68 40.79
CA PRO A 153 0.30 8.23 42.01
C PRO A 153 -0.76 8.32 43.07
N VAL A 154 -0.44 7.81 44.23
CA VAL A 154 -1.22 7.89 45.49
C VAL A 154 -1.41 9.35 45.93
N GLU A 155 -2.59 9.61 46.41
CA GLU A 155 -3.06 10.81 47.11
C GLU A 155 -2.13 11.19 48.29
N ALA A 156 -1.78 12.46 48.40
CA ALA A 156 -1.36 13.05 49.66
C ALA A 156 -1.97 14.45 49.81
N VAL A 157 -2.85 14.48 50.71
CA VAL A 157 -3.59 15.45 51.49
C VAL A 157 -3.00 16.86 51.64
N ALA A 158 -3.98 17.78 51.75
CA ALA A 158 -4.02 19.00 52.55
C ALA A 158 -3.74 20.35 51.88
N ALA A 159 -4.81 21.09 51.81
CA ALA A 159 -4.96 22.54 51.69
C ALA A 159 -4.41 23.30 52.94
N PRO A 160 -4.44 24.65 53.10
CA PRO A 160 -5.29 25.60 52.42
C PRO A 160 -4.67 27.04 52.17
N VAL A 161 -5.42 27.85 51.40
CA VAL A 161 -5.68 29.30 51.57
C VAL A 161 -4.54 30.31 51.41
N VAL A 162 -4.64 31.22 50.44
CA VAL A 162 -4.96 32.66 50.60
C VAL A 162 -5.03 33.32 49.21
N GLN A 163 -6.17 33.91 48.86
CA GLN A 163 -6.27 35.08 48.01
C GLN A 163 -6.03 36.35 48.87
N PRO A 164 -5.69 37.52 48.39
CA PRO A 164 -6.55 38.30 47.53
C PRO A 164 -5.90 39.29 46.52
N ALA A 165 -6.74 39.64 45.60
CA ALA A 165 -7.10 40.98 45.11
C ALA A 165 -6.15 41.90 44.29
N ALA A 166 -6.71 42.23 43.13
CA ALA A 166 -6.91 43.54 42.53
C ALA A 166 -5.69 44.32 41.96
N ALA A 167 -5.73 44.70 40.73
CA ALA A 167 -6.30 45.92 40.20
C ALA A 167 -5.84 46.19 38.76
N THR A 168 -6.76 46.47 37.84
CA THR A 168 -6.95 47.68 37.04
C THR A 168 -5.84 48.16 36.11
N GLY A 169 -6.21 48.35 34.83
CA GLY A 169 -5.56 49.24 33.88
C GLY A 169 -5.70 48.76 32.45
N LEU A 170 -6.73 49.01 31.75
CA LEU A 170 -7.15 50.01 30.78
C LEU A 170 -6.03 50.52 29.85
N ALA A 171 -6.13 50.20 28.56
CA ALA A 171 -6.05 51.16 27.45
C ALA A 171 -6.01 50.46 26.09
N THR A 172 -7.10 50.55 25.39
CA THR A 172 -7.32 50.95 23.98
C THR A 172 -6.08 51.30 23.14
N HIS A 173 -5.93 50.64 22.02
CA HIS A 173 -5.72 51.38 20.75
C HIS A 173 -5.89 50.46 19.52
N LYS A 174 -6.83 50.80 18.66
CA LYS A 174 -6.94 50.51 17.24
C LYS A 174 -6.71 51.88 16.55
N PRO A 175 -6.40 52.08 15.28
CA PRO A 175 -6.45 51.22 14.10
C PRO A 175 -5.26 51.45 13.12
N GLY A 176 -5.28 50.72 12.00
CA GLY A 176 -4.49 51.15 10.84
C GLY A 176 -4.51 50.11 9.72
N ALA A 177 -5.34 50.39 8.76
CA ALA A 177 -5.41 49.72 7.46
C ALA A 177 -4.12 49.86 6.65
N SER A 178 -3.82 48.91 5.82
CA SER A 178 -3.37 49.08 4.43
C SER A 178 -3.17 47.73 3.75
N GLU A 179 -4.03 47.45 2.81
CA GLU A 179 -3.69 46.59 1.67
C GLU A 179 -2.70 47.32 0.77
N PRO A 180 -1.89 46.62 0.01
CA PRO A 180 -1.73 46.98 -1.38
C PRO A 180 -2.00 45.82 -2.33
N ASP A 181 -2.88 46.10 -3.24
CA ASP A 181 -3.10 45.78 -4.63
C ASP A 181 -1.81 45.39 -5.37
N TRP A 182 -1.85 44.28 -6.13
CA TRP A 182 -0.91 44.01 -7.20
C TRP A 182 -1.67 43.58 -8.46
N ASP A 183 -1.66 44.50 -9.43
CA ASP A 183 -1.88 44.28 -10.85
C ASP A 183 -1.04 43.14 -11.42
#